data_5c6cba5280a82ce7906f8af98059f7ea
#
_entry.id   5c6cba5280a82ce7906f8af98059f7ea
#
_cell.length_a   1.000
_cell.length_b   1.000
_cell.length_c   1.000
_cell.angle_alpha   90.00
_cell.angle_beta   90.00
_cell.angle_gamma   90.00
#
_symmetry.space_group_name_H-M   'P 1'
#
loop_
_entity.id
_entity.type
_entity.pdbx_description
1 polymer ?
#
loop_
_entity_poly.entity_id
_entity_poly.type
_entity_poly.pdbx_seq_one_letter_code
_entity_poly.pdbx_strand_id
1 'polypeptide(L)'
;MKYIVFDLEFTVLRSQKHMAETIEIGAIELQADEHGELSMTDLYHTYVQPSRSPQISKLTTEFTGVTQSDVDDAPLFKEAIESFKAWLGENYYLCSWGPDDKYQLVRECNAKKMDLNWIRNYNDIQLSYTRLNGADIGQRMGLKKSLKAENLPFIGKQHNALDDAFNTAKLFKRYFPRFILECNNAAEESLFETKIVYSTDPELKYTPFLELANLLKIAQ
;
A
#
# COMPACT_ATOMS: atom_id res chain seq x y z
N MET A 1 -6.96 1.57 20.64
CA MET A 1 -6.97 1.63 19.16
C MET A 1 -5.54 1.71 18.70
N LYS A 2 -5.13 0.83 17.79
CA LYS A 2 -3.79 0.82 17.20
C LYS A 2 -3.79 1.53 15.85
N TYR A 3 -2.71 2.24 15.53
CA TYR A 3 -2.46 2.80 14.22
C TYR A 3 -1.20 2.12 13.68
N ILE A 4 -1.37 1.35 12.60
CA ILE A 4 -0.32 0.54 12.02
C ILE A 4 0.16 1.23 10.75
N VAL A 5 1.32 1.82 10.81
CA VAL A 5 1.98 2.39 9.63
C VAL A 5 2.89 1.32 9.04
N PHE A 6 2.59 0.90 7.82
CA PHE A 6 3.32 -0.18 7.16
C PHE A 6 3.81 0.22 5.77
N ASP A 7 4.80 -0.48 5.31
CA ASP A 7 5.38 -0.40 3.99
C ASP A 7 5.79 -1.78 3.50
N LEU A 8 5.81 -1.99 2.20
CA LEU A 8 6.17 -3.26 1.57
C LEU A 8 7.26 -3.04 0.53
N GLU A 9 8.20 -3.97 0.48
CA GLU A 9 9.03 -4.13 -0.69
C GLU A 9 8.55 -5.33 -1.51
N PHE A 10 8.64 -5.20 -2.83
CA PHE A 10 8.24 -6.27 -3.74
C PHE A 10 9.18 -6.40 -4.93
N THR A 11 9.17 -7.55 -5.58
CA THR A 11 10.07 -7.83 -6.70
C THR A 11 9.90 -6.81 -7.82
N VAL A 12 11.01 -6.24 -8.29
CA VAL A 12 11.02 -5.24 -9.37
C VAL A 12 11.07 -5.95 -10.72
N LEU A 13 9.98 -5.81 -11.48
CA LEU A 13 9.82 -6.43 -12.79
C LEU A 13 9.79 -5.37 -13.89
N ARG A 14 10.55 -5.60 -14.98
CA ARG A 14 10.57 -4.70 -16.16
C ARG A 14 9.26 -4.73 -16.94
N SER A 15 8.62 -5.89 -16.98
CA SER A 15 7.32 -6.13 -17.60
C SER A 15 6.43 -6.91 -16.63
N GLN A 16 5.12 -6.98 -16.92
CA GLN A 16 4.17 -7.73 -16.07
C GLN A 16 4.22 -7.32 -14.59
N LYS A 17 4.26 -6.03 -14.30
CA LYS A 17 4.35 -5.49 -12.94
C LYS A 17 3.29 -6.05 -11.98
N HIS A 18 2.15 -6.47 -12.53
CA HIS A 18 1.09 -7.15 -11.77
C HIS A 18 1.49 -8.54 -11.22
N MET A 19 2.62 -9.08 -11.66
CA MET A 19 3.19 -10.35 -11.18
C MET A 19 4.19 -10.16 -10.04
N ALA A 20 4.46 -8.94 -9.62
CA ALA A 20 5.39 -8.68 -8.51
C ALA A 20 4.91 -9.38 -7.23
N GLU A 21 5.84 -9.91 -6.46
CA GLU A 21 5.59 -10.59 -5.19
C GLU A 21 6.23 -9.80 -4.05
N THR A 22 5.53 -9.74 -2.92
CA THR A 22 6.06 -9.13 -1.69
C THR A 22 7.28 -9.90 -1.20
N ILE A 23 8.33 -9.17 -0.84
CA ILE A 23 9.61 -9.72 -0.35
C ILE A 23 10.03 -9.18 1.01
N GLU A 24 9.41 -8.09 1.48
CA GLU A 24 9.64 -7.54 2.82
C GLU A 24 8.35 -6.87 3.31
N ILE A 25 8.06 -6.99 4.60
CA ILE A 25 6.97 -6.31 5.30
C ILE A 25 7.58 -5.60 6.50
N GLY A 26 7.46 -4.29 6.56
CA GLY A 26 7.83 -3.46 7.69
C GLY A 26 6.64 -2.71 8.24
N ALA A 27 6.46 -2.67 9.55
CA ALA A 27 5.37 -1.93 10.16
C ALA A 27 5.74 -1.36 11.53
N ILE A 28 5.15 -0.22 11.87
CA ILE A 28 5.27 0.46 13.15
C ILE A 28 3.88 0.59 13.76
N GLU A 29 3.73 0.13 14.99
CA GLU A 29 2.53 0.35 15.78
C GLU A 29 2.63 1.68 16.53
N LEU A 30 1.56 2.49 16.44
CA LEU A 30 1.40 3.67 17.28
C LEU A 30 0.10 3.54 18.09
N GLN A 31 0.16 4.04 19.33
CA GLN A 31 -1.01 4.15 20.18
C GLN A 31 -1.11 5.56 20.76
N ALA A 32 -2.34 6.04 20.93
CA ALA A 32 -2.61 7.28 21.64
C ALA A 32 -2.73 7.01 23.14
N ASP A 33 -2.14 7.86 23.96
CA ASP A 33 -2.34 7.90 25.39
C ASP A 33 -3.68 8.58 25.76
N GLU A 34 -3.93 8.77 27.06
CA GLU A 34 -5.14 9.44 27.58
C GLU A 34 -5.26 10.91 27.17
N HIS A 35 -4.15 11.55 26.77
CA HIS A 35 -4.11 12.93 26.28
C HIS A 35 -4.20 13.01 24.76
N GLY A 36 -4.26 11.88 24.05
CA GLY A 36 -4.27 11.80 22.59
C GLY A 36 -2.91 11.90 21.95
N GLU A 37 -1.82 11.89 22.73
CA GLU A 37 -0.45 11.90 22.22
C GLU A 37 -0.06 10.52 21.70
N LEU A 38 0.35 10.46 20.40
CA LEU A 38 0.80 9.21 19.81
C LEU A 38 2.23 8.85 20.24
N SER A 39 2.44 7.60 20.60
CA SER A 39 3.76 6.99 20.77
C SER A 39 3.90 5.73 19.91
N MET A 40 5.12 5.48 19.43
CA MET A 40 5.46 4.22 18.78
C MET A 40 5.65 3.17 19.88
N THR A 41 4.85 2.10 19.82
CA THR A 41 4.75 1.10 20.90
C THR A 41 5.34 -0.24 20.51
N ASP A 42 5.35 -0.57 19.23
CA ASP A 42 5.87 -1.85 18.75
C ASP A 42 6.26 -1.75 17.28
N LEU A 43 6.96 -2.76 16.78
CA LEU A 43 7.31 -2.90 15.37
C LEU A 43 7.16 -4.35 14.91
N TYR A 44 6.89 -4.50 13.62
CA TYR A 44 6.88 -5.78 12.93
C TYR A 44 7.80 -5.72 11.72
N HIS A 45 8.62 -6.75 11.54
CA HIS A 45 9.46 -6.89 10.36
C HIS A 45 9.60 -8.36 9.98
N THR A 46 9.43 -8.65 8.70
CA THR A 46 9.75 -9.96 8.14
C THR A 46 10.12 -9.84 6.67
N TYR A 47 11.08 -10.65 6.23
CA TYR A 47 11.24 -10.94 4.83
C TYR A 47 10.21 -11.98 4.39
N VAL A 48 9.99 -12.07 3.07
CA VAL A 48 9.02 -13.01 2.47
C VAL A 48 9.67 -13.67 1.28
N GLN A 49 9.64 -15.00 1.26
CA GLN A 49 10.15 -15.77 0.13
C GLN A 49 9.19 -15.67 -1.06
N PRO A 50 9.61 -15.15 -2.22
CA PRO A 50 8.77 -15.12 -3.41
C PRO A 50 8.58 -16.54 -3.97
N SER A 51 7.33 -16.88 -4.31
CA SER A 51 6.96 -18.26 -4.67
C SER A 51 7.00 -18.55 -6.17
N ARG A 52 6.79 -17.54 -7.02
CA ARG A 52 6.81 -17.66 -8.49
C ARG A 52 8.21 -17.55 -9.06
N SER A 53 8.99 -16.63 -8.51
CA SER A 53 10.36 -16.38 -8.90
C SER A 53 11.24 -16.36 -7.65
N PRO A 54 11.64 -17.54 -7.13
CA PRO A 54 12.39 -17.63 -5.87
C PRO A 54 13.71 -16.87 -5.90
N GLN A 55 14.26 -16.61 -7.09
CA GLN A 55 15.51 -15.87 -7.23
C GLN A 55 15.27 -14.36 -7.30
N ILE A 56 15.90 -13.63 -6.40
CA ILE A 56 15.89 -12.17 -6.38
C ILE A 56 16.75 -11.64 -7.53
N SER A 57 16.15 -10.84 -8.40
CA SER A 57 16.88 -10.23 -9.51
C SER A 57 17.83 -9.14 -9.01
N LYS A 58 18.94 -8.94 -9.74
CA LYS A 58 19.86 -7.82 -9.47
C LYS A 58 19.14 -6.48 -9.39
N LEU A 59 18.16 -6.26 -10.26
CA LEU A 59 17.35 -5.04 -10.28
C LEU A 59 16.55 -4.86 -8.98
N THR A 60 15.96 -5.94 -8.45
CA THR A 60 15.25 -5.93 -7.17
C THR A 60 16.20 -5.56 -6.03
N THR A 61 17.36 -6.23 -5.94
CA THR A 61 18.37 -5.92 -4.90
C THR A 61 18.90 -4.48 -5.00
N GLU A 62 19.15 -3.98 -6.21
CA GLU A 62 19.63 -2.60 -6.40
C GLU A 62 18.59 -1.57 -5.96
N PHE A 63 17.31 -1.87 -6.11
CA PHE A 63 16.23 -0.97 -5.76
C PHE A 63 15.86 -1.05 -4.27
N THR A 64 15.58 -2.25 -3.77
CA THR A 64 15.08 -2.47 -2.39
C THR A 64 16.20 -2.71 -1.39
N GLY A 65 17.32 -3.25 -1.85
CA GLY A 65 18.41 -3.71 -1.00
C GLY A 65 18.20 -5.13 -0.47
N VAL A 66 17.05 -5.74 -0.68
CA VAL A 66 16.79 -7.14 -0.30
C VAL A 66 17.64 -8.06 -1.15
N THR A 67 18.35 -8.96 -0.49
CA THR A 67 19.24 -9.93 -1.13
C THR A 67 18.62 -11.34 -1.14
N GLN A 68 19.25 -12.26 -1.88
CA GLN A 68 18.80 -13.65 -1.91
C GLN A 68 18.84 -14.29 -0.53
N SER A 69 19.91 -14.03 0.24
CA SER A 69 20.05 -14.59 1.59
C SER A 69 19.01 -14.11 2.59
N ASP A 70 18.39 -12.95 2.36
CA ASP A 70 17.34 -12.45 3.24
C ASP A 70 16.02 -13.22 3.07
N VAL A 71 15.79 -13.80 1.88
CA VAL A 71 14.53 -14.47 1.53
C VAL A 71 14.63 -16.00 1.46
N ASP A 72 15.83 -16.58 1.42
CA ASP A 72 16.02 -18.04 1.24
C ASP A 72 15.33 -18.87 2.34
N ASP A 73 15.43 -18.43 3.59
CA ASP A 73 14.81 -19.09 4.74
C ASP A 73 13.58 -18.31 5.28
N ALA A 74 13.11 -17.29 4.54
CA ALA A 74 11.96 -16.52 4.94
C ALA A 74 10.64 -17.29 4.73
N PRO A 75 9.59 -16.98 5.51
CA PRO A 75 8.28 -17.58 5.32
C PRO A 75 7.71 -17.24 3.93
N LEU A 76 6.87 -18.12 3.40
CA LEU A 76 6.07 -17.81 2.23
C LEU A 76 5.03 -16.73 2.56
N PHE A 77 4.53 -16.03 1.54
CA PHE A 77 3.59 -14.91 1.70
C PHE A 77 2.41 -15.24 2.62
N LYS A 78 1.80 -16.42 2.49
CA LYS A 78 0.67 -16.81 3.33
C LYS A 78 1.04 -16.88 4.80
N GLU A 79 2.17 -17.45 5.12
CA GLU A 79 2.67 -17.59 6.49
C GLU A 79 3.05 -16.23 7.08
N ALA A 80 3.72 -15.38 6.29
CA ALA A 80 4.07 -14.02 6.66
C ALA A 80 2.81 -13.17 6.95
N ILE A 81 1.77 -13.28 6.11
CA ILE A 81 0.51 -12.55 6.33
C ILE A 81 -0.24 -13.09 7.56
N GLU A 82 -0.29 -14.39 7.81
CA GLU A 82 -0.92 -14.91 9.02
C GLU A 82 -0.17 -14.44 10.29
N SER A 83 1.15 -14.39 10.25
CA SER A 83 1.96 -13.81 11.33
C SER A 83 1.68 -12.32 11.51
N PHE A 84 1.63 -11.56 10.41
CA PHE A 84 1.33 -10.13 10.44
C PHE A 84 -0.07 -9.87 11.03
N LYS A 85 -1.09 -10.61 10.60
CA LYS A 85 -2.46 -10.54 11.13
C LYS A 85 -2.51 -10.84 12.63
N ALA A 86 -1.76 -11.85 13.08
CA ALA A 86 -1.68 -12.16 14.52
C ALA A 86 -1.09 -11.00 15.33
N TRP A 87 -0.08 -10.32 14.79
CA TRP A 87 0.51 -9.13 15.41
C TRP A 87 -0.44 -7.92 15.39
N LEU A 88 -1.19 -7.69 14.30
CA LEU A 88 -2.18 -6.60 14.20
C LEU A 88 -3.23 -6.68 15.32
N GLY A 89 -3.73 -7.87 15.63
CA GLY A 89 -4.86 -8.06 16.55
C GLY A 89 -6.19 -7.61 15.93
N GLU A 90 -7.08 -7.04 16.76
CA GLU A 90 -8.46 -6.79 16.30
C GLU A 90 -8.78 -5.34 15.94
N ASN A 91 -8.27 -4.37 16.70
CA ASN A 91 -8.70 -2.96 16.62
C ASN A 91 -7.57 -2.08 16.10
N TYR A 92 -7.52 -1.89 14.77
CA TYR A 92 -6.47 -1.12 14.13
C TYR A 92 -6.96 -0.32 12.92
N TYR A 93 -6.18 0.71 12.58
CA TYR A 93 -6.14 1.36 11.29
C TYR A 93 -4.86 0.97 10.57
N LEU A 94 -4.95 0.64 9.28
CA LEU A 94 -3.79 0.44 8.41
C LEU A 94 -3.47 1.74 7.69
N CYS A 95 -2.21 2.13 7.66
CA CYS A 95 -1.73 3.35 7.05
C CYS A 95 -0.47 3.07 6.23
N SER A 96 -0.37 3.60 5.00
CA SER A 96 0.88 3.55 4.23
C SER A 96 1.14 4.87 3.50
N TRP A 97 2.35 5.03 2.98
CA TRP A 97 2.72 6.21 2.18
C TRP A 97 2.35 6.02 0.71
N GLY A 98 1.07 6.17 0.40
CA GLY A 98 0.50 5.96 -0.92
C GLY A 98 -0.31 4.66 -1.01
N PRO A 99 -0.95 4.40 -2.15
CA PRO A 99 -1.88 3.29 -2.30
C PRO A 99 -1.22 1.97 -2.73
N ASP A 100 0.05 1.99 -3.14
CA ASP A 100 0.69 0.85 -3.82
C ASP A 100 0.80 -0.37 -2.91
N ASP A 101 1.07 -0.18 -1.62
CA ASP A 101 1.14 -1.26 -0.62
C ASP A 101 -0.20 -1.98 -0.45
N LYS A 102 -1.30 -1.21 -0.34
CA LYS A 102 -2.65 -1.80 -0.29
C LYS A 102 -2.95 -2.59 -1.55
N TYR A 103 -2.66 -2.03 -2.73
CA TYR A 103 -2.89 -2.71 -4.00
C TYR A 103 -2.07 -3.99 -4.12
N GLN A 104 -0.82 -3.98 -3.65
CA GLN A 104 0.02 -5.17 -3.62
C GLN A 104 -0.60 -6.25 -2.73
N LEU A 105 -1.00 -5.92 -1.50
CA LEU A 105 -1.63 -6.87 -0.57
C LEU A 105 -2.91 -7.46 -1.16
N VAL A 106 -3.82 -6.62 -1.64
CA VAL A 106 -5.11 -7.07 -2.22
C VAL A 106 -4.86 -7.99 -3.42
N ARG A 107 -3.97 -7.59 -4.32
CA ARG A 107 -3.65 -8.38 -5.50
C ARG A 107 -3.05 -9.74 -5.16
N GLU A 108 -2.10 -9.77 -4.24
CA GLU A 108 -1.41 -11.00 -3.88
C GLU A 108 -2.30 -11.93 -3.03
N CYS A 109 -3.09 -11.39 -2.11
CA CYS A 109 -4.11 -12.15 -1.39
C CYS A 109 -5.12 -12.78 -2.33
N ASN A 110 -5.66 -12.02 -3.30
CA ASN A 110 -6.57 -12.56 -4.32
C ASN A 110 -5.93 -13.67 -5.15
N ALA A 111 -4.70 -13.48 -5.62
CA ALA A 111 -3.98 -14.49 -6.39
C ALA A 111 -3.74 -15.79 -5.61
N LYS A 112 -3.59 -15.69 -4.29
CA LYS A 112 -3.39 -16.82 -3.37
C LYS A 112 -4.68 -17.29 -2.68
N LYS A 113 -5.84 -16.75 -3.07
CA LYS A 113 -7.18 -17.06 -2.53
C LYS A 113 -7.26 -16.90 -1.00
N MET A 114 -6.68 -15.82 -0.50
CA MET A 114 -6.72 -15.44 0.90
C MET A 114 -7.86 -14.44 1.16
N ASP A 115 -8.38 -14.44 2.38
CA ASP A 115 -9.37 -13.47 2.83
C ASP A 115 -8.82 -12.04 2.85
N LEU A 116 -9.65 -11.06 2.48
CA LEU A 116 -9.32 -9.64 2.45
C LEU A 116 -9.87 -8.85 3.63
N ASN A 117 -10.73 -9.44 4.48
CA ASN A 117 -11.41 -8.72 5.56
C ASN A 117 -10.46 -8.10 6.61
N TRP A 118 -9.22 -8.58 6.68
CA TRP A 118 -8.20 -8.01 7.53
C TRP A 118 -7.60 -6.72 6.97
N ILE A 119 -7.70 -6.46 5.66
CA ILE A 119 -7.28 -5.19 5.03
C ILE A 119 -8.42 -4.19 5.19
N ARG A 120 -8.51 -3.62 6.37
CA ARG A 120 -9.61 -2.72 6.78
C ARG A 120 -9.08 -1.45 7.41
N ASN A 121 -9.94 -0.42 7.43
CA ASN A 121 -9.61 0.91 7.96
C ASN A 121 -8.30 1.45 7.35
N TYR A 122 -8.10 1.19 6.04
CA TYR A 122 -6.90 1.61 5.34
C TYR A 122 -6.95 3.10 4.99
N ASN A 123 -5.82 3.77 5.21
CA ASN A 123 -5.66 5.20 4.98
C ASN A 123 -4.37 5.49 4.20
N ASP A 124 -4.51 6.18 3.08
CA ASP A 124 -3.40 6.71 2.27
C ASP A 124 -2.90 8.02 2.90
N ILE A 125 -1.79 7.92 3.64
CA ILE A 125 -1.21 9.05 4.37
C ILE A 125 -0.61 10.08 3.42
N GLN A 126 -0.06 9.66 2.30
CA GLN A 126 0.46 10.57 1.28
C GLN A 126 -0.64 11.46 0.70
N LEU A 127 -1.82 10.90 0.42
CA LEU A 127 -2.96 11.66 -0.06
C LEU A 127 -3.46 12.65 1.00
N SER A 128 -3.61 12.18 2.23
CA SER A 128 -4.05 13.02 3.36
C SER A 128 -3.07 14.15 3.64
N TYR A 129 -1.76 13.87 3.63
CA TYR A 129 -0.71 14.87 3.75
C TYR A 129 -0.74 15.89 2.60
N THR A 130 -0.89 15.41 1.36
CA THR A 130 -0.97 16.26 0.16
C THR A 130 -2.13 17.25 0.26
N ARG A 131 -3.32 16.78 0.65
CA ARG A 131 -4.52 17.62 0.82
C ARG A 131 -4.33 18.69 1.90
N LEU A 132 -3.75 18.31 3.04
CA LEU A 132 -3.51 19.25 4.15
C LEU A 132 -2.50 20.35 3.82
N ASN A 133 -1.60 20.11 2.88
CA ASN A 133 -0.59 21.08 2.46
C ASN A 133 -0.98 21.85 1.19
N GLY A 134 -2.23 21.73 0.74
CA GLY A 134 -2.79 22.51 -0.39
C GLY A 134 -2.18 22.18 -1.75
N ALA A 135 -1.49 21.05 -1.87
CA ALA A 135 -0.98 20.58 -3.15
C ALA A 135 -2.10 19.87 -3.96
N ASP A 136 -2.02 19.96 -5.28
CA ASP A 136 -2.91 19.23 -6.17
C ASP A 136 -2.82 17.73 -5.92
N ILE A 137 -3.97 17.04 -5.90
CA ILE A 137 -4.06 15.59 -5.65
C ILE A 137 -3.21 14.79 -6.65
N GLY A 138 -3.02 15.32 -7.87
CA GLY A 138 -2.15 14.73 -8.89
C GLY A 138 -0.64 14.91 -8.64
N GLN A 139 -0.25 15.75 -7.69
CA GLN A 139 1.15 16.04 -7.37
C GLN A 139 1.56 15.48 -6.01
N ARG A 140 1.37 14.19 -5.81
CA ARG A 140 1.73 13.53 -4.56
C ARG A 140 3.23 13.66 -4.27
N MET A 141 3.55 14.12 -3.06
CA MET A 141 4.93 14.31 -2.63
C MET A 141 5.52 12.99 -2.11
N GLY A 142 6.70 12.61 -2.59
CA GLY A 142 7.39 11.42 -2.08
C GLY A 142 7.84 11.60 -0.62
N LEU A 143 7.93 10.50 0.14
CA LEU A 143 8.21 10.45 1.58
C LEU A 143 9.40 11.32 2.00
N LYS A 144 10.55 11.14 1.36
CA LYS A 144 11.78 11.90 1.69
C LYS A 144 11.61 13.41 1.49
N LYS A 145 10.89 13.83 0.45
CA LYS A 145 10.62 15.24 0.21
C LYS A 145 9.69 15.81 1.27
N SER A 146 8.69 15.05 1.68
CA SER A 146 7.74 15.44 2.73
C SER A 146 8.44 15.58 4.09
N LEU A 147 9.28 14.62 4.46
CA LEU A 147 10.10 14.71 5.68
C LEU A 147 10.99 15.95 5.65
N LYS A 148 11.66 16.21 4.52
CA LYS A 148 12.50 17.42 4.38
C LYS A 148 11.69 18.70 4.53
N ALA A 149 10.49 18.78 3.96
CA ALA A 149 9.60 19.94 4.10
C ALA A 149 9.22 20.19 5.56
N GLU A 150 9.14 19.12 6.36
CA GLU A 150 8.81 19.16 7.78
C GLU A 150 10.04 19.29 8.70
N ASN A 151 11.25 19.45 8.15
CA ASN A 151 12.51 19.46 8.90
C ASN A 151 12.72 18.18 9.73
N LEU A 152 12.22 17.05 9.25
CA LEU A 152 12.41 15.72 9.83
C LEU A 152 13.51 14.99 9.05
N PRO A 153 14.60 14.52 9.73
CA PRO A 153 15.60 13.73 9.03
C PRO A 153 15.02 12.37 8.62
N PHE A 154 15.40 11.89 7.42
CA PHE A 154 15.16 10.50 7.06
C PHE A 154 16.12 9.60 7.86
N ILE A 155 15.62 8.58 8.52
CA ILE A 155 16.38 7.64 9.33
C ILE A 155 16.43 6.30 8.59
N GLY A 156 17.60 5.70 8.48
CA GLY A 156 17.79 4.42 7.80
C GLY A 156 17.98 4.58 6.29
N LYS A 157 17.55 3.56 5.54
CA LYS A 157 17.72 3.44 4.08
C LYS A 157 16.38 3.51 3.38
N GLN A 158 16.26 4.34 2.33
CA GLN A 158 15.09 4.34 1.45
C GLN A 158 14.93 2.98 0.76
N HIS A 159 13.70 2.58 0.53
CA HIS A 159 13.36 1.28 -0.04
C HIS A 159 13.83 0.11 0.85
N ASN A 160 13.71 0.28 2.15
CA ASN A 160 13.66 -0.77 3.15
C ASN A 160 12.33 -0.61 3.88
N ALA A 161 11.50 -1.63 3.89
CA ALA A 161 10.12 -1.52 4.35
C ALA A 161 10.00 -1.02 5.80
N LEU A 162 10.85 -1.49 6.71
CA LEU A 162 10.80 -1.03 8.10
C LEU A 162 11.24 0.43 8.26
N ASP A 163 12.29 0.84 7.55
CA ASP A 163 12.77 2.22 7.58
C ASP A 163 11.75 3.19 6.97
N ASP A 164 11.10 2.81 5.86
CA ASP A 164 10.08 3.64 5.21
C ASP A 164 8.80 3.71 6.06
N ALA A 165 8.38 2.60 6.67
CA ALA A 165 7.29 2.60 7.65
C ALA A 165 7.59 3.50 8.86
N PHE A 166 8.83 3.44 9.41
CA PHE A 166 9.25 4.28 10.53
C PHE A 166 9.22 5.77 10.16
N ASN A 167 9.73 6.12 9.00
CA ASN A 167 9.75 7.50 8.52
C ASN A 167 8.34 8.03 8.21
N THR A 168 7.46 7.18 7.68
CA THR A 168 6.04 7.49 7.49
C THR A 168 5.34 7.70 8.85
N ALA A 169 5.64 6.86 9.84
CA ALA A 169 5.10 6.98 11.19
C ALA A 169 5.47 8.32 11.87
N LYS A 170 6.63 8.88 11.59
CA LYS A 170 7.02 10.22 12.09
C LYS A 170 6.10 11.31 11.54
N LEU A 171 5.81 11.27 10.22
CA LEU A 171 4.86 12.20 9.60
C LEU A 171 3.45 11.96 10.09
N PHE A 172 3.03 10.69 10.20
CA PHE A 172 1.73 10.32 10.74
C PHE A 172 1.53 10.89 12.15
N LYS A 173 2.47 10.66 13.07
CA LYS A 173 2.44 11.20 14.44
C LYS A 173 2.28 12.72 14.44
N ARG A 174 3.07 13.43 13.61
CA ARG A 174 3.08 14.91 13.55
C ARG A 174 1.76 15.48 13.07
N TYR A 175 1.10 14.80 12.11
CA TYR A 175 -0.13 15.25 11.47
C TYR A 175 -1.39 14.58 12.03
N PHE A 176 -1.26 13.66 12.95
CA PHE A 176 -2.35 12.87 13.50
C PHE A 176 -3.57 13.70 13.91
N PRO A 177 -3.43 14.82 14.64
CA PRO A 177 -4.58 15.63 15.04
C PRO A 177 -5.34 16.27 13.87
N ARG A 178 -4.76 16.26 12.68
CA ARG A 178 -5.32 16.87 11.46
C ARG A 178 -5.82 15.85 10.46
N PHE A 179 -5.47 14.57 10.62
CA PHE A 179 -5.93 13.51 9.75
C PHE A 179 -7.36 13.10 10.09
N ILE A 180 -8.17 12.97 9.06
CA ILE A 180 -9.49 12.33 9.14
C ILE A 180 -9.30 10.93 8.61
N LEU A 181 -9.35 9.94 9.51
CA LEU A 181 -9.16 8.53 9.15
C LEU A 181 -10.49 7.91 8.72
N GLU A 182 -10.43 7.19 7.63
CA GLU A 182 -11.58 6.51 7.01
C GLU A 182 -11.69 5.08 7.52
N CYS A 183 -12.94 4.62 7.68
CA CYS A 183 -13.26 3.22 7.90
C CYS A 183 -13.67 2.60 6.57
N ASN A 184 -13.01 1.54 6.18
CA ASN A 184 -13.24 0.81 4.94
C ASN A 184 -12.84 -0.65 5.07
N ASN A 185 -13.15 -1.47 4.05
CA ASN A 185 -12.78 -2.88 4.02
C ASN A 185 -12.50 -3.29 2.57
N ALA A 186 -11.30 -3.80 2.30
CA ALA A 186 -10.90 -4.22 0.95
C ALA A 186 -11.76 -5.37 0.39
N ALA A 187 -12.31 -6.22 1.24
CA ALA A 187 -13.22 -7.28 0.80
C ALA A 187 -14.54 -6.71 0.25
N GLU A 188 -15.03 -5.59 0.80
CA GLU A 188 -16.22 -4.91 0.32
C GLU A 188 -15.94 -4.11 -0.95
N GLU A 189 -14.79 -3.43 -1.02
CA GLU A 189 -14.37 -2.69 -2.21
C GLU A 189 -14.26 -3.60 -3.44
N SER A 190 -13.78 -4.83 -3.28
CA SER A 190 -13.65 -5.80 -4.37
C SER A 190 -14.99 -6.25 -4.96
N LEU A 191 -16.10 -6.12 -4.21
CA LEU A 191 -17.45 -6.43 -4.70
C LEU A 191 -17.96 -5.39 -5.69
N PHE A 192 -17.39 -4.19 -5.71
CA PHE A 192 -17.76 -3.10 -6.61
C PHE A 192 -16.85 -2.99 -7.84
N GLU A 193 -15.93 -3.94 -8.05
CA GLU A 193 -15.18 -4.00 -9.30
C GLU A 193 -16.16 -4.16 -10.46
N THR A 194 -16.20 -3.15 -11.32
CA THR A 194 -17.01 -3.17 -12.54
C THR A 194 -16.52 -4.33 -13.41
N LYS A 195 -17.29 -5.41 -13.49
CA LYS A 195 -17.07 -6.43 -14.51
C LYS A 195 -17.23 -5.75 -15.85
N ILE A 196 -16.15 -5.50 -16.56
CA ILE A 196 -16.22 -5.12 -17.97
C ILE A 196 -16.71 -6.37 -18.67
N VAL A 197 -18.04 -6.45 -18.87
CA VAL A 197 -18.65 -7.48 -19.67
C VAL A 197 -18.40 -7.08 -21.12
N TYR A 198 -17.39 -7.66 -21.74
CA TYR A 198 -17.28 -7.62 -23.20
C TYR A 198 -18.43 -8.45 -23.76
N SER A 199 -19.46 -7.78 -24.26
CA SER A 199 -20.47 -8.46 -25.08
C SER A 199 -19.80 -8.89 -26.38
N THR A 200 -19.77 -10.19 -26.63
CA THR A 200 -19.36 -10.77 -27.92
C THR A 200 -20.52 -10.79 -28.90
N ASP A 201 -21.64 -10.13 -28.59
CA ASP A 201 -22.76 -10.01 -29.45
C ASP A 201 -22.41 -9.03 -30.60
N PRO A 202 -22.29 -9.51 -31.85
CA PRO A 202 -21.95 -8.67 -33.00
C PRO A 202 -23.04 -7.64 -33.37
N GLU A 203 -24.24 -7.74 -32.79
CA GLU A 203 -25.32 -6.78 -33.02
C GLU A 203 -25.32 -5.63 -31.99
N LEU A 204 -24.70 -5.80 -30.85
CA LEU A 204 -24.52 -4.75 -29.84
C LEU A 204 -23.21 -4.00 -30.06
N LYS A 205 -23.16 -3.11 -31.02
CA LYS A 205 -22.09 -2.12 -31.18
C LYS A 205 -22.19 -1.06 -30.08
N TYR A 206 -21.95 -1.44 -28.82
CA TYR A 206 -21.78 -0.49 -27.75
C TYR A 206 -20.36 0.09 -27.85
N THR A 207 -20.24 1.24 -28.48
CA THR A 207 -19.04 2.05 -28.37
C THR A 207 -19.27 3.06 -27.23
N PRO A 208 -18.47 3.05 -26.15
CA PRO A 208 -18.66 3.94 -25.00
C PRO A 208 -18.67 5.44 -25.34
N PHE A 209 -18.27 5.79 -26.54
CA PHE A 209 -18.18 7.16 -27.05
C PHE A 209 -19.18 7.48 -28.16
N LEU A 210 -20.12 6.59 -28.48
CA LEU A 210 -21.06 6.83 -29.58
C LEU A 210 -21.98 8.06 -29.30
N GLU A 211 -22.41 8.21 -28.06
CA GLU A 211 -23.22 9.36 -27.66
C GLU A 211 -22.38 10.65 -27.68
N LEU A 212 -21.13 10.61 -27.23
CA LEU A 212 -20.21 11.74 -27.29
C LEU A 212 -19.89 12.13 -28.73
N ALA A 213 -19.69 11.15 -29.61
CA ALA A 213 -19.47 11.38 -31.04
C ALA A 213 -20.66 11.97 -31.74
N ASN A 214 -21.88 11.60 -31.32
CA ASN A 214 -23.12 12.19 -31.84
C ASN A 214 -23.31 13.63 -31.32
N LEU A 215 -22.98 13.93 -30.06
CA LEU A 215 -23.04 15.28 -29.54
C LEU A 215 -22.00 16.21 -30.25
N LEU A 216 -20.84 15.71 -30.60
CA LEU A 216 -19.82 16.48 -31.32
C LEU A 216 -20.18 16.73 -32.79
N LYS A 217 -21.01 15.88 -33.40
CA LYS A 217 -21.55 16.08 -34.79
C LYS A 217 -22.67 17.09 -34.87
N ILE A 218 -23.34 17.39 -33.77
CA ILE A 218 -24.44 18.38 -33.70
C ILE A 218 -23.85 19.81 -33.50
N ALA A 219 -22.60 19.92 -33.14
CA ALA A 219 -21.89 21.19 -32.89
C ALA A 219 -21.10 21.73 -34.11
N GLN A 220 -21.29 21.16 -35.30
CA GLN A 220 -20.82 21.66 -36.60
C GLN A 220 -22.03 22.06 -37.44
#